data_1e5740e0d1fe1e27d45a180e33068ed3
#
_entry.id   1e5740e0d1fe1e27d45a180e33068ed3
#
_cell.length_a   1.000
_cell.length_b   1.000
_cell.length_c   1.000
_cell.angle_alpha   90.00
_cell.angle_beta   90.00
_cell.angle_gamma   90.00
#
_symmetry.space_group_name_H-M   'P 1'
#
loop_
_entity.id
_entity.type
_entity.pdbx_description
1 polymer ?
#
loop_
_entity_poly.entity_id
_entity_poly.type
_entity_poly.pdbx_seq_one_letter_code
_entity_poly.pdbx_strand_id
1 'polypeptide(L)'
;MNSISPSQSYVHMQELILPNDSNILGNVLGGKVMHLMDLCAAMSALKHCRNQVVTASVDNLDFLAPSKIGDFLILKSSVNFCGNTSMEVGVRIDTEDRKTGILKHTASAYLTFVAIDENGKT
;
A
#
# COMPACT_ATOMS: atom_id res chain seq x y z
N MET A 1 -13.21 -15.16 9.05
CA MET A 1 -12.29 -14.12 9.53
C MET A 1 -12.84 -13.45 10.76
N ASN A 2 -11.96 -13.06 11.65
CA ASN A 2 -12.38 -12.30 12.82
C ASN A 2 -12.87 -10.93 12.41
N SER A 3 -13.91 -10.46 13.06
CA SER A 3 -14.40 -9.11 12.80
C SER A 3 -13.64 -8.14 13.71
N ILE A 4 -12.60 -7.54 13.17
CA ILE A 4 -11.92 -6.41 13.81
C ILE A 4 -12.33 -5.14 13.08
N SER A 5 -12.24 -4.02 13.78
CA SER A 5 -12.60 -2.76 13.16
C SER A 5 -11.55 -2.37 12.10
N PRO A 6 -11.93 -1.59 11.07
CA PRO A 6 -10.96 -1.11 10.09
C PRO A 6 -9.77 -0.37 10.73
N SER A 7 -9.99 0.32 11.84
CA SER A 7 -8.91 1.03 12.55
C SER A 7 -7.83 0.10 13.10
N GLN A 8 -8.17 -1.16 13.39
CA GLN A 8 -7.20 -2.16 13.85
C GLN A 8 -6.34 -2.71 12.72
N SER A 9 -6.77 -2.54 11.46
CA SER A 9 -6.01 -2.94 10.29
C SER A 9 -5.19 -1.79 9.70
N TYR A 10 -5.31 -0.60 10.27
CA TYR A 10 -4.65 0.59 9.74
C TYR A 10 -3.13 0.45 9.80
N VAL A 11 -2.49 0.77 8.69
CA VAL A 11 -1.03 0.77 8.57
C VAL A 11 -0.58 2.12 8.04
N HIS A 12 0.44 2.67 8.67
CA HIS A 12 1.08 3.91 8.25
C HIS A 12 2.57 3.62 8.14
N MET A 13 3.13 3.85 6.95
CA MET A 13 4.58 3.68 6.75
C MET A 13 5.13 4.84 5.94
N GLN A 14 6.42 5.07 6.05
CA GLN A 14 7.12 6.10 5.32
C GLN A 14 8.38 5.53 4.71
N GLU A 15 8.76 6.06 3.55
CA GLU A 15 9.91 5.60 2.79
C GLU A 15 10.61 6.79 2.16
N LEU A 16 11.91 6.90 2.37
CA LEU A 16 12.72 7.91 1.68
C LEU A 16 13.02 7.44 0.26
N ILE A 17 12.80 8.30 -0.72
CA ILE A 17 13.11 7.97 -2.12
C ILE A 17 14.61 8.13 -2.34
N LEU A 18 15.27 7.01 -2.62
CA LEU A 18 16.72 6.94 -2.86
C LEU A 18 17.01 6.93 -4.36
N PRO A 19 18.27 7.23 -4.78
CA PRO A 19 18.61 7.18 -6.20
C PRO A 19 18.34 5.83 -6.86
N ASN A 20 18.51 4.71 -6.14
CA ASN A 20 18.23 3.37 -6.67
C ASN A 20 16.75 3.12 -6.93
N ASP A 21 15.88 3.94 -6.36
CA ASP A 21 14.43 3.82 -6.53
C ASP A 21 13.90 4.69 -7.68
N SER A 22 14.81 5.32 -8.43
CA SER A 22 14.45 6.43 -9.33
C SER A 22 14.89 6.16 -10.75
N ASN A 23 14.18 6.79 -11.69
CA ASN A 23 14.53 6.78 -13.11
C ASN A 23 15.56 7.90 -13.42
N ILE A 24 15.93 8.01 -14.70
CA ILE A 24 16.94 8.99 -15.14
C ILE A 24 16.47 10.44 -14.98
N LEU A 25 15.17 10.67 -14.78
CA LEU A 25 14.62 12.00 -14.56
C LEU A 25 14.61 12.38 -13.08
N GLY A 26 15.07 11.49 -12.19
CA GLY A 26 15.07 11.72 -10.76
C GLY A 26 13.71 11.50 -10.09
N ASN A 27 12.78 10.86 -10.78
CA ASN A 27 11.47 10.52 -10.24
C ASN A 27 11.45 9.07 -9.78
N VAL A 28 10.64 8.77 -8.76
CA VAL A 28 10.50 7.41 -8.26
C VAL A 28 9.95 6.49 -9.37
N LEU A 29 10.47 5.27 -9.42
CA LEU A 29 10.00 4.26 -10.35
C LEU A 29 8.58 3.81 -9.98
N GLY A 30 7.71 3.67 -11.00
CA GLY A 30 6.36 3.17 -10.80
C GLY A 30 6.33 1.79 -10.15
N GLY A 31 7.26 0.92 -10.54
CA GLY A 31 7.37 -0.41 -9.93
C GLY A 31 7.70 -0.37 -8.44
N LYS A 32 8.52 0.60 -8.01
CA LYS A 32 8.81 0.78 -6.58
C LYS A 32 7.56 1.23 -5.82
N VAL A 33 6.80 2.16 -6.39
CA VAL A 33 5.55 2.63 -5.80
C VAL A 33 4.57 1.47 -5.64
N MET A 34 4.40 0.66 -6.69
CA MET A 34 3.50 -0.49 -6.65
C MET A 34 3.93 -1.52 -5.62
N HIS A 35 5.24 -1.79 -5.52
CA HIS A 35 5.78 -2.70 -4.51
C HIS A 35 5.44 -2.21 -3.09
N LEU A 36 5.64 -0.93 -2.82
CA LEU A 36 5.35 -0.35 -1.52
C LEU A 36 3.85 -0.37 -1.21
N MET A 37 3.01 -0.11 -2.22
CA MET A 37 1.55 -0.18 -2.04
C MET A 37 1.12 -1.60 -1.67
N ASP A 38 1.65 -2.59 -2.39
CA ASP A 38 1.34 -4.00 -2.10
C ASP A 38 1.79 -4.38 -0.69
N LEU A 39 3.00 -3.98 -0.31
CA LEU A 39 3.53 -4.26 1.02
C LEU A 39 2.69 -3.62 2.12
N CYS A 40 2.36 -2.34 1.97
CA CYS A 40 1.55 -1.62 2.94
C CYS A 40 0.16 -2.24 3.08
N ALA A 41 -0.47 -2.55 1.93
CA ALA A 41 -1.79 -3.17 1.91
C ALA A 41 -1.77 -4.58 2.50
N ALA A 42 -0.72 -5.36 2.20
CA ALA A 42 -0.55 -6.71 2.75
C ALA A 42 -0.47 -6.68 4.28
N MET A 43 0.23 -5.69 4.85
CA MET A 43 0.29 -5.54 6.30
C MET A 43 -1.10 -5.30 6.91
N SER A 44 -1.94 -4.50 6.26
CA SER A 44 -3.32 -4.30 6.71
C SER A 44 -4.12 -5.61 6.68
N ALA A 45 -4.00 -6.36 5.57
CA ALA A 45 -4.68 -7.64 5.44
C ALA A 45 -4.23 -8.64 6.49
N LEU A 46 -2.92 -8.74 6.73
CA LEU A 46 -2.35 -9.63 7.75
C LEU A 46 -2.81 -9.26 9.15
N LYS A 47 -2.84 -7.96 9.47
CA LYS A 47 -3.32 -7.49 10.77
C LYS A 47 -4.80 -7.81 10.97
N HIS A 48 -5.58 -7.76 9.88
CA HIS A 48 -7.01 -8.04 9.96
C HIS A 48 -7.30 -9.52 10.18
N CYS A 49 -6.72 -10.40 9.36
CA CYS A 49 -7.08 -11.81 9.39
C CYS A 49 -6.15 -12.68 10.25
N ARG A 50 -4.93 -12.21 10.54
CA ARG A 50 -3.92 -12.93 11.32
C ARG A 50 -3.55 -14.30 10.73
N ASN A 51 -3.72 -14.44 9.42
CA ASN A 51 -3.36 -15.62 8.64
C ASN A 51 -2.54 -15.20 7.44
N GLN A 52 -2.03 -16.15 6.68
CA GLN A 52 -1.34 -15.87 5.43
C GLN A 52 -2.32 -15.30 4.42
N VAL A 53 -1.84 -14.37 3.61
CA VAL A 53 -2.62 -13.76 2.53
C VAL A 53 -1.82 -13.74 1.24
N VAL A 54 -2.53 -13.74 0.13
CA VAL A 54 -1.94 -13.51 -1.19
C VAL A 54 -2.68 -12.37 -1.89
N THR A 55 -1.96 -11.60 -2.68
CA THR A 55 -2.56 -10.55 -3.49
C THR A 55 -3.25 -11.18 -4.68
N ALA A 56 -4.56 -10.98 -4.80
CA ALA A 56 -5.35 -11.53 -5.89
C ALA A 56 -5.51 -10.53 -7.04
N SER A 57 -5.67 -9.25 -6.74
CA SER A 57 -5.81 -8.22 -7.77
C SER A 57 -5.45 -6.85 -7.23
N VAL A 58 -5.14 -5.95 -8.16
CA VAL A 58 -4.93 -4.52 -7.90
C VAL A 58 -5.89 -3.77 -8.81
N ASP A 59 -6.79 -2.99 -8.21
CA ASP A 59 -7.82 -2.28 -8.93
C ASP A 59 -7.73 -0.78 -8.71
N ASN A 60 -8.21 0.00 -9.68
CA ASN A 60 -8.30 1.45 -9.59
C ASN A 60 -6.98 2.12 -9.19
N LEU A 61 -5.89 1.63 -9.76
CA LEU A 61 -4.56 2.21 -9.51
C LEU A 61 -4.42 3.52 -10.28
N ASP A 62 -4.29 4.60 -9.53
CA ASP A 62 -4.10 5.94 -10.09
C ASP A 62 -2.75 6.50 -9.66
N PHE A 63 -1.95 6.92 -10.65
CA PHE A 63 -0.74 7.71 -10.42
C PHE A 63 -1.06 9.16 -10.79
N LEU A 64 -1.06 10.04 -9.81
CA LEU A 64 -1.52 11.42 -9.97
C LEU A 64 -0.40 12.44 -10.10
N ALA A 65 0.77 12.13 -9.53
CA ALA A 65 1.91 13.05 -9.53
C ALA A 65 3.22 12.31 -9.36
N PRO A 66 4.31 12.78 -9.97
CA PRO A 66 5.63 12.19 -9.75
C PRO A 66 6.18 12.58 -8.38
N SER A 67 7.06 11.75 -7.85
CA SER A 67 7.80 12.00 -6.61
C SER A 67 9.28 11.94 -6.90
N LYS A 68 10.07 12.76 -6.24
CA LYS A 68 11.49 12.95 -6.56
C LYS A 68 12.40 12.33 -5.52
N ILE A 69 13.64 12.04 -5.92
CA ILE A 69 14.71 11.61 -5.01
C ILE A 69 14.77 12.60 -3.84
N GLY A 70 14.82 12.06 -2.63
CA GLY A 70 14.92 12.85 -1.42
C GLY A 70 13.59 13.22 -0.79
N ASP A 71 12.46 13.02 -1.50
CA ASP A 71 11.14 13.21 -0.91
C ASP A 71 10.75 11.98 -0.10
N PHE A 72 9.75 12.13 0.76
CA PHE A 72 9.22 11.03 1.56
C PHE A 72 7.91 10.54 0.97
N LEU A 73 7.81 9.23 0.75
CA LEU A 73 6.53 8.60 0.45
C LEU A 73 5.85 8.24 1.76
N ILE A 74 4.61 8.67 1.92
CA ILE A 74 3.81 8.37 3.10
C ILE A 74 2.66 7.49 2.64
N LEU A 75 2.63 6.26 3.15
CA LEU A 75 1.66 5.25 2.75
C LEU A 75 0.72 4.96 3.90
N LYS A 76 -0.56 4.91 3.59
CA LYS A 76 -1.60 4.58 4.56
C LYS A 76 -2.53 3.56 3.94
N SER A 77 -2.86 2.53 4.69
CA SER A 77 -3.78 1.50 4.22
C SER A 77 -4.69 1.02 5.34
N SER A 78 -5.82 0.48 4.96
CA SER A 78 -6.75 -0.17 5.87
C SER A 78 -7.67 -1.10 5.09
N VAL A 79 -8.18 -2.12 5.78
CA VAL A 79 -9.19 -3.01 5.19
C VAL A 79 -10.51 -2.26 5.13
N ASN A 80 -11.07 -2.13 3.92
CA ASN A 80 -12.34 -1.45 3.69
C ASN A 80 -13.53 -2.40 3.73
N PHE A 81 -13.30 -3.64 3.29
CA PHE A 81 -14.36 -4.63 3.13
C PHE A 81 -13.76 -6.03 3.24
N CYS A 82 -14.48 -6.95 3.84
CA CYS A 82 -14.07 -8.35 3.88
C CYS A 82 -15.26 -9.28 3.63
N GLY A 83 -15.01 -10.32 2.83
CA GLY A 83 -15.91 -11.45 2.65
C GLY A 83 -15.46 -12.63 3.49
N ASN A 84 -15.79 -13.86 3.06
CA ASN A 84 -15.42 -15.06 3.81
C ASN A 84 -13.91 -15.29 3.85
N THR A 85 -13.26 -15.17 2.70
CA THR A 85 -11.80 -15.40 2.56
C THR A 85 -11.08 -14.25 1.88
N SER A 86 -11.80 -13.25 1.40
CA SER A 86 -11.22 -12.13 0.68
C SER A 86 -11.35 -10.83 1.46
N MET A 87 -10.44 -9.90 1.18
CA MET A 87 -10.43 -8.57 1.78
C MET A 87 -10.09 -7.54 0.70
N GLU A 88 -10.82 -6.43 0.71
CA GLU A 88 -10.43 -5.26 -0.08
C GLU A 88 -9.69 -4.28 0.82
N VAL A 89 -8.51 -3.89 0.40
CA VAL A 89 -7.66 -2.96 1.14
C VAL A 89 -7.46 -1.71 0.30
N GLY A 90 -7.78 -0.55 0.86
CA GLY A 90 -7.47 0.72 0.25
C GLY A 90 -6.09 1.18 0.67
N VAL A 91 -5.29 1.69 -0.27
CA VAL A 91 -3.99 2.28 0.03
C VAL A 91 -3.87 3.62 -0.66
N ARG A 92 -3.34 4.59 0.09
CA ARG A 92 -3.09 5.95 -0.40
C ARG A 92 -1.63 6.28 -0.18
N ILE A 93 -1.01 6.91 -1.18
CA ILE A 93 0.33 7.46 -1.06
C ILE A 93 0.28 8.96 -1.23
N ASP A 94 0.84 9.67 -0.27
CA ASP A 94 1.16 11.08 -0.36
C ASP A 94 2.68 11.22 -0.42
N THR A 95 3.15 12.29 -1.07
CA THR A 95 4.56 12.64 -1.07
C THR A 95 4.74 13.91 -0.25
N GLU A 96 5.70 13.87 0.66
CA GLU A 96 6.10 15.03 1.44
C GLU A 96 7.39 15.59 0.86
N ASP A 97 7.35 16.86 0.47
CA ASP A 97 8.54 17.57 0.02
C ASP A 97 9.51 17.70 1.20
N ARG A 98 10.75 17.25 1.03
CA ARG A 98 11.73 17.22 2.13
C ARG A 98 12.11 18.62 2.62
N LYS A 99 11.92 19.65 1.82
CA LYS A 99 12.33 21.02 2.18
C LYS A 99 11.18 21.79 2.79
N THR A 100 9.98 21.64 2.28
CA THR A 100 8.83 22.46 2.68
C THR A 100 7.87 21.73 3.59
N GLY A 101 7.89 20.38 3.59
CA GLY A 101 6.92 19.58 4.30
C GLY A 101 5.53 19.55 3.66
N ILE A 102 5.40 20.15 2.47
CA ILE A 102 4.11 20.18 1.77
C ILE A 102 3.80 18.78 1.24
N LEU A 103 2.57 18.33 1.49
CA LEU A 103 2.07 17.03 1.04
C LEU A 103 1.32 17.19 -0.27
N LYS A 104 1.48 16.20 -1.16
CA LYS A 104 0.65 16.08 -2.36
C LYS A 104 0.20 14.63 -2.52
N HIS A 105 -1.02 14.43 -3.00
CA HIS A 105 -1.54 13.10 -3.28
C HIS A 105 -0.85 12.55 -4.53
N THR A 106 -0.17 11.42 -4.39
CA THR A 106 0.69 10.85 -5.43
C THR A 106 0.05 9.66 -6.11
N ALA A 107 -0.55 8.76 -5.35
CA ALA A 107 -1.15 7.55 -5.89
C ALA A 107 -2.17 6.98 -4.93
N SER A 108 -3.07 6.19 -5.46
CA SER A 108 -4.00 5.39 -4.66
C SER A 108 -4.42 4.15 -5.42
N ALA A 109 -4.82 3.12 -4.70
CA ALA A 109 -5.31 1.88 -5.29
C ALA A 109 -6.16 1.11 -4.29
N TYR A 110 -6.90 0.14 -4.83
CA TYR A 110 -7.57 -0.88 -4.03
C TYR A 110 -6.98 -2.22 -4.40
N LEU A 111 -6.64 -3.01 -3.41
CA LEU A 111 -6.06 -4.34 -3.62
C LEU A 111 -6.99 -5.37 -2.97
N THR A 112 -7.12 -6.51 -3.63
CA THR A 112 -7.86 -7.64 -3.07
C THR A 112 -6.87 -8.69 -2.61
N PHE A 113 -6.99 -9.09 -1.36
CA PHE A 113 -6.20 -10.16 -0.76
C PHE A 113 -7.10 -11.34 -0.44
N VAL A 114 -6.53 -12.52 -0.54
CA VAL A 114 -7.22 -13.76 -0.19
C VAL A 114 -6.46 -14.43 0.94
N ALA A 115 -7.18 -14.76 2.01
CA ALA A 115 -6.61 -15.51 3.12
C ALA A 115 -6.43 -16.97 2.71
N ILE A 116 -5.28 -17.55 3.03
CA ILE A 116 -4.95 -18.93 2.72
C ILE A 116 -4.50 -19.64 3.98
N ASP A 117 -4.63 -20.98 3.98
CA ASP A 117 -4.13 -21.82 5.07
C ASP A 117 -2.66 -22.21 4.83
N GLU A 118 -2.12 -23.02 5.71
CA GLU A 118 -0.72 -23.49 5.62
C GLU A 118 -0.41 -24.25 4.34
N ASN A 119 -1.44 -24.81 3.70
CA ASN A 119 -1.31 -25.57 2.45
C ASN A 119 -1.58 -24.71 1.21
N GLY A 120 -1.76 -23.40 1.37
CA GLY A 120 -2.03 -22.50 0.27
C GLY A 120 -3.46 -22.51 -0.23
N LYS A 121 -4.40 -22.98 0.57
CA LYS A 121 -5.83 -23.04 0.22
C LYS A 121 -6.61 -21.97 0.97
N THR A 122 -7.63 -21.44 0.32
CA THR A 122 -8.54 -20.45 0.91
C THR A 122 -9.39 -20.98 2.05
#